data_05a29d7a380c26d021566974fe466252
#
_entry.id   05a29d7a380c26d021566974fe466252
#
_cell.length_a   1.000
_cell.length_b   1.000
_cell.length_c   1.000
_cell.angle_alpha   90.00
_cell.angle_beta   90.00
_cell.angle_gamma   90.00
#
_symmetry.space_group_name_H-M   'P 1'
#
loop_
_entity.id
_entity.type
_entity.pdbx_description
1 polymer ?
#
loop_
_entity_poly.entity_id
_entity_poly.type
_entity_poly.pdbx_seq_one_letter_code
_entity_poly.pdbx_strand_id
1 'polypeptide(L)'
;MKKALVTQAFGDKWHKVLELTKPRMEAYCERHKIDLISIEKPLVEPVQYSKLAIGNIIATKGYEQVTFLDCDILVANDCDEIGTLLEPDCTFMAFDEGSYLDRKPGLKGLADAFGYVPGWQPSFYYNTGVFVMTNKAVGALSQPPIGLFPNHFAEQTWMNLQLHLWSTATCSLDPAYNCMTSVEEHFGLDRYKDAQIIHYAGQSADINKLIETIKADDAKLKELGR
;
A
#
# COMPACT_ATOMS: atom_id res chain seq x y z
N MET A 1 12.89 -8.19 -16.33
CA MET A 1 11.99 -7.15 -15.78
C MET A 1 12.72 -6.45 -14.64
N LYS A 2 12.87 -5.13 -14.70
CA LYS A 2 13.47 -4.33 -13.62
C LYS A 2 12.40 -4.02 -12.58
N LYS A 3 12.63 -4.45 -11.33
CA LYS A 3 11.66 -4.36 -10.24
C LYS A 3 12.20 -3.57 -9.06
N ALA A 4 11.31 -2.89 -8.32
CA ALA A 4 11.63 -2.26 -7.05
C ALA A 4 10.53 -2.48 -6.01
N LEU A 5 10.94 -2.53 -4.73
CA LEU A 5 10.08 -2.24 -3.60
C LEU A 5 10.29 -0.79 -3.22
N VAL A 6 9.19 -0.05 -3.07
CA VAL A 6 9.20 1.36 -2.66
C VAL A 6 8.50 1.48 -1.31
N THR A 7 9.11 2.20 -0.39
CA THR A 7 8.48 2.61 0.88
C THR A 7 8.73 4.08 1.13
N GLN A 8 7.93 4.70 2.00
CA GLN A 8 8.09 6.11 2.35
C GLN A 8 7.82 6.35 3.83
N ALA A 9 8.61 7.26 4.44
CA ALA A 9 8.42 7.71 5.80
C ALA A 9 8.79 9.18 5.93
N PHE A 10 7.92 10.01 6.51
CA PHE A 10 8.14 11.44 6.62
C PHE A 10 7.98 11.93 8.06
N GLY A 11 9.00 12.64 8.54
CA GLY A 11 9.08 13.15 9.90
C GLY A 11 9.53 12.11 10.93
N ASP A 12 10.03 12.57 12.06
CA ASP A 12 10.70 11.76 13.09
C ASP A 12 9.87 10.57 13.58
N LYS A 13 8.55 10.76 13.66
CA LYS A 13 7.60 9.72 14.07
C LYS A 13 7.66 8.51 13.14
N TRP A 14 7.56 8.74 11.85
CA TRP A 14 7.52 7.68 10.85
C TRP A 14 8.91 7.13 10.51
N HIS A 15 9.96 7.94 10.65
CA HIS A 15 11.34 7.44 10.56
C HIS A 15 11.62 6.37 11.64
N LYS A 16 11.17 6.58 12.90
CA LYS A 16 11.31 5.59 13.96
C LYS A 16 10.56 4.28 13.66
N VAL A 17 9.40 4.36 13.01
CA VAL A 17 8.66 3.17 12.57
C VAL A 17 9.43 2.46 11.46
N LEU A 18 9.88 3.20 10.44
CA LEU A 18 10.64 2.65 9.33
C LEU A 18 11.95 1.96 9.80
N GLU A 19 12.66 2.54 10.78
CA GLU A 19 13.86 1.93 11.37
C GLU A 19 13.61 0.50 11.92
N LEU A 20 12.39 0.22 12.38
CA LEU A 20 12.00 -1.11 12.88
C LEU A 20 11.59 -2.07 11.77
N THR A 21 10.93 -1.56 10.74
CA THR A 21 10.32 -2.39 9.68
C THR A 21 11.24 -2.59 8.47
N LYS A 22 12.09 -1.61 8.18
CA LYS A 22 13.00 -1.60 7.03
C LYS A 22 13.92 -2.83 6.94
N PRO A 23 14.50 -3.36 8.05
CA PRO A 23 15.34 -4.56 7.96
C PRO A 23 14.63 -5.78 7.34
N ARG A 24 13.32 -5.92 7.57
CA ARG A 24 12.51 -6.97 6.95
C ARG A 24 12.29 -6.71 5.44
N MET A 25 12.09 -5.46 5.06
CA MET A 25 11.98 -5.07 3.65
C MET A 25 13.31 -5.26 2.92
N GLU A 26 14.44 -4.95 3.57
CA GLU A 26 15.80 -5.19 3.02
C GLU A 26 16.04 -6.68 2.78
N ALA A 27 15.75 -7.53 3.78
CA ALA A 27 15.89 -8.98 3.65
C ALA A 27 14.98 -9.56 2.56
N TYR A 28 13.75 -9.05 2.43
CA TYR A 28 12.83 -9.41 1.34
C TYR A 28 13.43 -9.03 -0.02
N CYS A 29 13.92 -7.80 -0.17
CA CYS A 29 14.50 -7.31 -1.42
C CYS A 29 15.76 -8.10 -1.81
N GLU A 30 16.63 -8.42 -0.86
CA GLU A 30 17.83 -9.23 -1.09
C GLU A 30 17.45 -10.64 -1.57
N ARG A 31 16.50 -11.31 -0.90
CA ARG A 31 16.03 -12.65 -1.26
C ARG A 31 15.46 -12.72 -2.66
N HIS A 32 14.69 -11.72 -3.06
CA HIS A 32 14.01 -11.68 -4.37
C HIS A 32 14.78 -10.92 -5.45
N LYS A 33 15.95 -10.36 -5.12
CA LYS A 33 16.83 -9.60 -6.05
C LYS A 33 16.10 -8.43 -6.72
N ILE A 34 15.40 -7.66 -5.91
CA ILE A 34 14.72 -6.42 -6.33
C ILE A 34 15.33 -5.22 -5.62
N ASP A 35 15.27 -4.04 -6.24
CA ASP A 35 15.81 -2.81 -5.66
C ASP A 35 14.92 -2.33 -4.51
N LEU A 36 15.51 -1.86 -3.39
CA LEU A 36 14.79 -1.13 -2.34
C LEU A 36 14.95 0.38 -2.55
N ILE A 37 13.82 1.09 -2.56
CA ILE A 37 13.79 2.55 -2.62
C ILE A 37 13.05 3.07 -1.38
N SER A 38 13.81 3.67 -0.45
CA SER A 38 13.27 4.35 0.72
C SER A 38 13.18 5.85 0.46
N ILE A 39 11.98 6.44 0.56
CA ILE A 39 11.72 7.86 0.35
C ILE A 39 11.53 8.51 1.72
N GLU A 40 12.53 9.26 2.17
CA GLU A 40 12.56 9.87 3.51
C GLU A 40 12.33 11.39 3.50
N LYS A 41 12.14 11.96 2.29
CA LYS A 41 11.76 13.36 2.11
C LYS A 41 10.51 13.44 1.25
N PRO A 42 9.54 14.31 1.58
CA PRO A 42 8.35 14.50 0.77
C PRO A 42 8.71 14.79 -0.70
N LEU A 43 8.02 14.14 -1.62
CA LEU A 43 8.20 14.38 -3.05
C LEU A 43 7.29 15.51 -3.54
N VAL A 44 6.16 15.73 -2.85
CA VAL A 44 5.16 16.76 -3.15
C VAL A 44 4.50 17.24 -1.86
N GLU A 45 3.84 18.41 -1.94
CA GLU A 45 2.97 18.94 -0.89
C GLU A 45 1.50 18.96 -1.39
N PRO A 46 0.53 18.64 -0.55
CA PRO A 46 0.65 18.09 0.82
C PRO A 46 1.31 16.71 0.88
N VAL A 47 2.03 16.44 1.96
CA VAL A 47 2.90 15.25 2.13
C VAL A 47 2.20 13.91 1.88
N GLN A 48 0.92 13.79 2.22
CA GLN A 48 0.13 12.57 2.01
C GLN A 48 0.04 12.16 0.53
N TYR A 49 0.21 13.08 -0.41
CA TYR A 49 0.21 12.79 -1.85
C TYR A 49 1.59 12.38 -2.40
N SER A 50 2.62 12.31 -1.56
CA SER A 50 3.95 11.85 -1.99
C SER A 50 3.92 10.43 -2.52
N LYS A 51 3.00 9.57 -2.05
CA LYS A 51 2.76 8.22 -2.59
C LYS A 51 2.43 8.25 -4.09
N LEU A 52 1.64 9.21 -4.53
CA LEU A 52 1.27 9.35 -5.94
C LEU A 52 2.46 9.78 -6.82
N ALA A 53 3.47 10.44 -6.25
CA ALA A 53 4.68 10.83 -6.98
C ALA A 53 5.62 9.65 -7.31
N ILE A 54 5.35 8.44 -6.82
CA ILE A 54 6.09 7.22 -7.14
C ILE A 54 6.06 6.93 -8.66
N GLY A 55 4.99 7.35 -9.35
CA GLY A 55 4.91 7.29 -10.81
C GLY A 55 6.12 7.91 -11.51
N ASN A 56 6.65 9.01 -10.98
CA ASN A 56 7.85 9.66 -11.52
C ASN A 56 9.11 8.79 -11.33
N ILE A 57 9.20 8.04 -10.21
CA ILE A 57 10.31 7.12 -9.95
C ILE A 57 10.29 5.97 -10.95
N ILE A 58 9.10 5.41 -11.21
CA ILE A 58 8.90 4.36 -12.21
C ILE A 58 9.37 4.85 -13.58
N ALA A 59 8.86 5.98 -14.02
CA ALA A 59 9.16 6.55 -15.33
C ALA A 59 10.65 6.91 -15.49
N THR A 60 11.25 7.60 -14.51
CA THR A 60 12.63 8.13 -14.62
C THR A 60 13.70 7.07 -14.41
N LYS A 61 13.45 6.05 -13.60
CA LYS A 61 14.42 4.97 -13.30
C LYS A 61 14.22 3.72 -14.15
N GLY A 62 13.18 3.69 -14.99
CA GLY A 62 12.89 2.61 -15.93
C GLY A 62 12.49 1.31 -15.24
N TYR A 63 11.79 1.36 -14.10
CA TYR A 63 11.20 0.18 -13.49
C TYR A 63 9.98 -0.27 -14.31
N GLU A 64 9.88 -1.57 -14.52
CA GLU A 64 8.76 -2.20 -15.21
C GLU A 64 7.65 -2.60 -14.23
N GLN A 65 8.04 -2.92 -12.97
CA GLN A 65 7.12 -3.26 -11.89
C GLN A 65 7.61 -2.67 -10.58
N VAL A 66 6.67 -2.19 -9.77
CA VAL A 66 6.93 -1.69 -8.42
C VAL A 66 5.95 -2.35 -7.44
N THR A 67 6.49 -2.82 -6.33
CA THR A 67 5.75 -3.14 -5.11
C THR A 67 5.88 -1.97 -4.15
N PHE A 68 4.77 -1.43 -3.67
CA PHE A 68 4.76 -0.41 -2.63
C PHE A 68 4.33 -1.01 -1.30
N LEU A 69 5.05 -0.65 -0.24
CA LEU A 69 4.71 -0.97 1.14
C LEU A 69 4.75 0.30 2.00
N ASP A 70 3.71 0.55 2.78
CA ASP A 70 3.74 1.59 3.82
C ASP A 70 4.84 1.28 4.85
N CYS A 71 5.36 2.30 5.52
CA CYS A 71 6.48 2.12 6.46
C CYS A 71 6.09 1.36 7.75
N ASP A 72 4.80 1.24 8.05
CA ASP A 72 4.26 0.51 9.20
C ASP A 72 3.86 -0.94 8.82
N ILE A 73 4.77 -1.61 8.12
CA ILE A 73 4.55 -2.98 7.62
C ILE A 73 5.71 -3.90 8.05
N LEU A 74 5.38 -5.05 8.62
CA LEU A 74 6.31 -6.17 8.80
C LEU A 74 6.10 -7.22 7.72
N VAL A 75 7.16 -7.54 6.98
CA VAL A 75 7.18 -8.62 5.99
C VAL A 75 7.70 -9.90 6.64
N ALA A 76 6.99 -11.01 6.49
CA ALA A 76 7.45 -12.31 6.97
C ALA A 76 8.68 -12.78 6.18
N ASN A 77 9.60 -13.52 6.83
CA ASN A 77 10.81 -14.01 6.17
C ASN A 77 10.54 -15.03 5.07
N ASP A 78 9.42 -15.71 5.15
CA ASP A 78 8.93 -16.69 4.16
C ASP A 78 7.98 -16.07 3.11
N CYS A 79 7.80 -14.74 3.13
CA CYS A 79 6.93 -14.04 2.18
C CYS A 79 7.43 -14.24 0.73
N ASP A 80 6.53 -14.70 -0.13
CA ASP A 80 6.77 -14.81 -1.57
C ASP A 80 7.01 -13.43 -2.23
N GLU A 81 7.62 -13.42 -3.41
CA GLU A 81 7.73 -12.18 -4.18
C GLU A 81 6.35 -11.74 -4.64
N ILE A 82 5.78 -10.73 -3.96
CA ILE A 82 4.42 -10.23 -4.18
C ILE A 82 4.19 -9.84 -5.65
N GLY A 83 5.22 -9.29 -6.30
CA GLY A 83 5.16 -8.91 -7.71
C GLY A 83 4.89 -10.07 -8.67
N THR A 84 5.15 -11.33 -8.26
CA THR A 84 4.85 -12.51 -9.07
C THR A 84 3.40 -12.94 -9.01
N LEU A 85 2.65 -12.42 -8.02
CA LEU A 85 1.22 -12.70 -7.84
C LEU A 85 0.34 -11.86 -8.78
N LEU A 86 0.91 -10.82 -9.40
CA LEU A 86 0.18 -10.00 -10.37
C LEU A 86 -0.22 -10.84 -11.58
N GLU A 87 -1.51 -11.00 -11.79
CA GLU A 87 -2.06 -11.75 -12.91
C GLU A 87 -1.62 -11.15 -14.27
N PRO A 88 -1.41 -11.96 -15.32
CA PRO A 88 -0.85 -11.50 -16.60
C PRO A 88 -1.65 -10.37 -17.27
N ASP A 89 -2.96 -10.36 -17.09
CA ASP A 89 -3.85 -9.35 -17.69
C ASP A 89 -4.07 -8.14 -16.78
N CYS A 90 -3.52 -8.16 -15.54
CA CYS A 90 -3.60 -7.06 -14.59
C CYS A 90 -2.36 -6.16 -14.66
N THR A 91 -2.56 -4.88 -14.38
CA THR A 91 -1.48 -3.90 -14.29
C THR A 91 -1.38 -3.24 -12.92
N PHE A 92 -2.36 -3.50 -12.06
CA PHE A 92 -2.40 -3.08 -10.66
C PHE A 92 -3.02 -4.16 -9.78
N MET A 93 -2.47 -4.38 -8.61
CA MET A 93 -2.96 -5.35 -7.62
C MET A 93 -2.85 -4.75 -6.23
N ALA A 94 -3.93 -4.80 -5.46
CA ALA A 94 -3.97 -4.45 -4.04
C ALA A 94 -5.13 -5.16 -3.36
N PHE A 95 -5.15 -5.17 -2.03
CA PHE A 95 -6.24 -5.79 -1.28
C PHE A 95 -7.53 -4.95 -1.38
N ASP A 96 -8.65 -5.56 -1.83
CA ASP A 96 -9.95 -4.88 -1.93
C ASP A 96 -10.60 -4.74 -0.54
N GLU A 97 -10.28 -3.64 0.15
CA GLU A 97 -10.87 -3.25 1.42
C GLU A 97 -12.38 -2.99 1.29
N GLY A 98 -12.85 -2.59 0.12
CA GLY A 98 -14.27 -2.36 -0.19
C GLY A 98 -15.10 -3.65 -0.25
N SER A 99 -14.47 -4.83 -0.18
CA SER A 99 -15.16 -6.12 -0.11
C SER A 99 -15.81 -6.36 1.26
N TYR A 100 -15.29 -5.75 2.35
CA TYR A 100 -15.79 -5.94 3.72
C TYR A 100 -16.01 -4.64 4.49
N LEU A 101 -15.45 -3.51 4.07
CA LEU A 101 -15.68 -2.20 4.68
C LEU A 101 -16.46 -1.29 3.73
N ASP A 102 -17.36 -0.48 4.32
CA ASP A 102 -18.18 0.46 3.54
C ASP A 102 -17.38 1.73 3.15
N ARG A 103 -16.44 1.58 2.19
CA ARG A 103 -15.60 2.66 1.66
C ARG A 103 -16.14 3.26 0.37
N LYS A 104 -16.98 2.52 -0.36
CA LYS A 104 -17.50 2.90 -1.68
C LYS A 104 -18.31 4.21 -1.70
N PRO A 105 -19.13 4.55 -0.67
CA PRO A 105 -19.83 5.84 -0.64
C PRO A 105 -18.87 7.05 -0.67
N GLY A 106 -17.74 6.99 0.02
CA GLY A 106 -16.73 8.05 -0.01
C GLY A 106 -16.12 8.24 -1.39
N LEU A 107 -15.83 7.13 -2.07
CA LEU A 107 -15.31 7.14 -3.44
C LEU A 107 -16.36 7.68 -4.43
N LYS A 108 -17.62 7.27 -4.25
CA LYS A 108 -18.72 7.79 -5.07
C LYS A 108 -18.91 9.30 -4.87
N GLY A 109 -18.92 9.77 -3.61
CA GLY A 109 -19.03 11.20 -3.32
C GLY A 109 -17.91 12.01 -3.93
N LEU A 110 -16.69 11.47 -3.99
CA LEU A 110 -15.59 12.08 -4.70
C LEU A 110 -15.83 12.14 -6.21
N ALA A 111 -16.26 11.04 -6.81
CA ALA A 111 -16.55 10.98 -8.24
C ALA A 111 -17.65 11.98 -8.65
N ASP A 112 -18.71 12.09 -7.82
CA ASP A 112 -19.79 13.06 -8.04
C ASP A 112 -19.28 14.52 -7.97
N ALA A 113 -18.37 14.83 -7.02
CA ALA A 113 -17.77 16.15 -6.88
C ALA A 113 -16.92 16.55 -8.11
N PHE A 114 -16.40 15.57 -8.86
CA PHE A 114 -15.70 15.77 -10.13
C PHE A 114 -16.61 15.72 -11.37
N GLY A 115 -17.92 15.65 -11.18
CA GLY A 115 -18.89 15.58 -12.28
C GLY A 115 -18.87 14.24 -13.02
N TYR A 116 -18.49 13.16 -12.32
CA TYR A 116 -18.50 11.83 -12.90
C TYR A 116 -19.92 11.35 -13.21
N VAL A 117 -20.03 10.33 -14.08
CA VAL A 117 -21.32 9.89 -14.65
C VAL A 117 -22.36 9.62 -13.57
N PRO A 118 -23.56 10.25 -13.62
CA PRO A 118 -24.64 9.94 -12.71
C PRO A 118 -24.96 8.44 -12.74
N GLY A 119 -25.10 7.83 -11.54
CA GLY A 119 -25.40 6.41 -11.40
C GLY A 119 -24.21 5.47 -11.41
N TRP A 120 -22.98 5.99 -11.62
CA TRP A 120 -21.78 5.17 -11.47
C TRP A 120 -21.66 4.60 -10.05
N GLN A 121 -21.27 3.32 -9.96
CA GLN A 121 -21.02 2.64 -8.73
C GLN A 121 -19.58 2.05 -8.75
N PRO A 122 -18.76 2.29 -7.70
CA PRO A 122 -17.46 1.68 -7.62
C PRO A 122 -17.55 0.17 -7.46
N SER A 123 -16.82 -0.58 -8.27
CA SER A 123 -16.74 -2.05 -8.18
C SER A 123 -15.82 -2.52 -7.06
N PHE A 124 -14.77 -1.73 -6.75
CA PHE A 124 -13.77 -2.01 -5.73
C PHE A 124 -13.40 -0.75 -4.94
N TYR A 125 -12.71 -0.94 -3.81
CA TYR A 125 -11.98 0.09 -3.09
C TYR A 125 -10.74 -0.54 -2.46
N TYR A 126 -9.59 -0.37 -3.09
CA TYR A 126 -8.33 -0.95 -2.64
C TYR A 126 -7.70 -0.18 -1.48
N ASN A 127 -7.14 -0.94 -0.51
CA ASN A 127 -6.20 -0.40 0.45
C ASN A 127 -4.86 -0.14 -0.22
N THR A 128 -4.30 1.05 -0.06
CA THR A 128 -3.08 1.47 -0.77
C THR A 128 -1.80 1.36 0.07
N GLY A 129 -1.85 0.72 1.22
CA GLY A 129 -0.66 0.44 2.04
C GLY A 129 0.21 -0.67 1.48
N VAL A 130 -0.40 -1.62 0.74
CA VAL A 130 0.30 -2.65 -0.03
C VAL A 130 -0.28 -2.70 -1.42
N PHE A 131 0.55 -2.46 -2.44
CA PHE A 131 0.14 -2.66 -3.83
C PHE A 131 1.31 -3.04 -4.74
N VAL A 132 0.99 -3.71 -5.83
CA VAL A 132 1.88 -3.98 -6.95
C VAL A 132 1.34 -3.27 -8.17
N MET A 133 2.21 -2.63 -8.93
CA MET A 133 1.83 -2.03 -10.20
C MET A 133 2.92 -2.18 -11.26
N THR A 134 2.51 -2.25 -12.50
CA THR A 134 3.40 -2.13 -13.64
C THR A 134 3.50 -0.68 -14.10
N ASN A 135 4.49 -0.38 -14.94
CA ASN A 135 4.62 0.94 -15.57
C ASN A 135 3.40 1.34 -16.43
N LYS A 136 2.54 0.39 -16.81
CA LYS A 136 1.29 0.66 -17.55
C LYS A 136 0.20 1.31 -16.69
N ALA A 137 0.25 1.15 -15.37
CA ALA A 137 -0.73 1.70 -14.44
C ALA A 137 -0.33 3.08 -13.87
N VAL A 138 0.77 3.68 -14.33
CA VAL A 138 1.29 4.97 -13.80
C VAL A 138 0.27 6.10 -13.84
N GLY A 139 -0.68 6.08 -14.79
CA GLY A 139 -1.77 7.05 -14.86
C GLY A 139 -2.62 7.10 -13.58
N ALA A 140 -2.79 5.98 -12.88
CA ALA A 140 -3.52 5.93 -11.61
C ALA A 140 -2.81 6.67 -10.45
N LEU A 141 -1.54 7.03 -10.61
CA LEU A 141 -0.75 7.83 -9.67
C LEU A 141 -0.74 9.32 -10.01
N SER A 142 -1.70 9.81 -10.78
CA SER A 142 -1.82 11.24 -11.07
C SER A 142 -2.09 12.06 -9.80
N GLN A 143 -1.50 13.26 -9.72
CA GLN A 143 -1.73 14.14 -8.57
C GLN A 143 -3.14 14.74 -8.62
N PRO A 144 -3.83 14.84 -7.47
CA PRO A 144 -5.11 15.55 -7.43
C PRO A 144 -4.91 17.05 -7.63
N PRO A 145 -5.92 17.77 -8.11
CA PRO A 145 -5.94 19.22 -8.05
C PRO A 145 -5.79 19.70 -6.60
N ILE A 146 -5.00 20.74 -6.39
CA ILE A 146 -4.71 21.30 -5.06
C ILE A 146 -6.01 21.69 -4.34
N GLY A 147 -6.13 21.34 -3.07
CA GLY A 147 -7.21 21.77 -2.18
C GLY A 147 -8.43 20.84 -2.09
N LEU A 148 -8.39 19.67 -2.71
CA LEU A 148 -9.59 18.83 -2.85
C LEU A 148 -9.93 17.94 -1.66
N PHE A 149 -9.01 17.69 -0.73
CA PHE A 149 -9.30 16.69 0.31
C PHE A 149 -8.86 17.09 1.71
N PRO A 150 -9.81 17.28 2.65
CA PRO A 150 -9.50 17.47 4.06
C PRO A 150 -9.47 16.16 4.88
N ASN A 151 -9.63 14.97 4.29
CA ASN A 151 -9.69 13.71 5.06
C ASN A 151 -8.40 12.89 4.97
N HIS A 152 -8.19 12.00 5.95
CA HIS A 152 -6.97 11.20 6.07
C HIS A 152 -6.89 9.99 5.13
N PHE A 153 -7.92 9.71 4.36
CA PHE A 153 -7.88 8.72 3.27
C PHE A 153 -7.80 9.37 1.89
N ALA A 154 -7.41 10.66 1.85
CA ALA A 154 -7.47 11.45 0.64
C ALA A 154 -6.70 10.84 -0.53
N GLU A 155 -5.45 10.41 -0.30
CA GLU A 155 -4.63 9.84 -1.36
C GLU A 155 -5.13 8.47 -1.80
N GLN A 156 -5.58 7.63 -0.83
CA GLN A 156 -6.14 6.31 -1.12
C GLN A 156 -7.43 6.43 -1.95
N THR A 157 -8.36 7.30 -1.52
CA THR A 157 -9.62 7.52 -2.24
C THR A 157 -9.37 8.08 -3.63
N TRP A 158 -8.41 9.02 -3.77
CA TRP A 158 -8.03 9.57 -5.06
C TRP A 158 -7.43 8.50 -5.98
N MET A 159 -6.49 7.69 -5.49
CA MET A 159 -5.90 6.61 -6.29
C MET A 159 -6.98 5.62 -6.76
N ASN A 160 -7.91 5.23 -5.90
CA ASN A 160 -9.04 4.38 -6.26
C ASN A 160 -9.90 5.01 -7.38
N LEU A 161 -10.18 6.32 -7.29
CA LEU A 161 -10.90 7.03 -8.36
C LEU A 161 -10.12 6.98 -9.67
N GLN A 162 -8.80 7.23 -9.63
CA GLN A 162 -7.96 7.19 -10.83
C GLN A 162 -7.90 5.79 -11.46
N LEU A 163 -7.85 4.72 -10.68
CA LEU A 163 -7.92 3.35 -11.18
C LEU A 163 -9.20 3.11 -12.01
N HIS A 164 -10.33 3.63 -11.54
CA HIS A 164 -11.60 3.57 -12.29
C HIS A 164 -11.58 4.44 -13.53
N LEU A 165 -11.11 5.70 -13.41
CA LEU A 165 -11.08 6.67 -14.52
C LEU A 165 -10.21 6.21 -15.69
N TRP A 166 -9.06 5.60 -15.38
CA TRP A 166 -8.13 5.08 -16.37
C TRP A 166 -8.51 3.68 -16.87
N SER A 167 -9.62 3.11 -16.38
CA SER A 167 -10.01 1.71 -16.67
C SER A 167 -8.85 0.75 -16.47
N THR A 168 -8.08 0.97 -15.40
CA THR A 168 -6.89 0.18 -15.07
C THR A 168 -7.29 -1.27 -14.84
N ALA A 169 -6.62 -2.20 -15.49
CA ALA A 169 -6.82 -3.61 -15.27
C ALA A 169 -6.29 -4.00 -13.89
N THR A 170 -7.21 -4.33 -12.97
CA THR A 170 -6.90 -4.59 -11.56
C THR A 170 -7.24 -6.00 -11.14
N CYS A 171 -6.48 -6.57 -10.18
CA CYS A 171 -6.82 -7.79 -9.47
C CYS A 171 -6.67 -7.59 -7.96
N SER A 172 -7.35 -8.44 -7.17
CA SER A 172 -7.30 -8.36 -5.72
C SER A 172 -6.13 -9.16 -5.16
N LEU A 173 -5.38 -8.56 -4.24
CA LEU A 173 -4.37 -9.22 -3.44
C LEU A 173 -5.05 -10.04 -2.33
N ASP A 174 -4.51 -11.22 -2.04
CA ASP A 174 -4.98 -12.04 -0.92
C ASP A 174 -4.83 -11.28 0.41
N PRO A 175 -5.82 -11.36 1.33
CA PRO A 175 -5.78 -10.67 2.61
C PRO A 175 -4.55 -10.98 3.46
N ALA A 176 -3.91 -12.14 3.31
CA ALA A 176 -2.66 -12.50 3.99
C ALA A 176 -1.49 -11.56 3.66
N TYR A 177 -1.52 -10.89 2.51
CA TYR A 177 -0.50 -9.92 2.09
C TYR A 177 -0.83 -8.47 2.50
N ASN A 178 -1.92 -8.25 3.23
CA ASN A 178 -2.24 -6.95 3.82
C ASN A 178 -3.02 -7.14 5.12
N CYS A 179 -2.44 -7.94 6.04
CA CYS A 179 -3.08 -8.40 7.25
C CYS A 179 -3.12 -7.28 8.30
N MET A 180 -4.18 -6.49 8.27
CA MET A 180 -4.54 -5.51 9.30
C MET A 180 -5.38 -6.18 10.39
N THR A 181 -5.52 -5.57 11.55
CA THR A 181 -6.38 -6.09 12.64
C THR A 181 -7.81 -6.35 12.17
N SER A 182 -8.40 -5.44 11.37
CA SER A 182 -9.73 -5.62 10.80
C SER A 182 -9.82 -6.78 9.80
N VAL A 183 -8.71 -7.08 9.10
CA VAL A 183 -8.59 -8.21 8.17
C VAL A 183 -8.50 -9.52 8.93
N GLU A 184 -7.69 -9.57 10.01
CA GLU A 184 -7.62 -10.74 10.91
C GLU A 184 -9.01 -11.09 11.44
N GLU A 185 -9.71 -10.10 11.99
CA GLU A 185 -11.06 -10.28 12.58
C GLU A 185 -12.09 -10.75 11.55
N HIS A 186 -12.08 -10.14 10.35
CA HIS A 186 -13.08 -10.43 9.33
C HIS A 186 -12.87 -11.79 8.64
N PHE A 187 -11.62 -12.13 8.32
CA PHE A 187 -11.26 -13.34 7.56
C PHE A 187 -10.81 -14.50 8.45
N GLY A 188 -10.68 -14.29 9.76
CA GLY A 188 -10.25 -15.31 10.72
C GLY A 188 -8.78 -15.70 10.56
N LEU A 189 -7.92 -14.77 10.11
CA LEU A 189 -6.49 -15.01 9.94
C LEU A 189 -5.75 -14.94 11.27
N ASP A 190 -4.73 -15.76 11.43
CA ASP A 190 -3.72 -15.64 12.50
C ASP A 190 -2.50 -14.90 11.92
N ARG A 191 -2.24 -13.67 12.38
CA ARG A 191 -1.13 -12.84 11.85
C ARG A 191 0.24 -13.50 11.93
N TYR A 192 0.43 -14.43 12.86
CA TYR A 192 1.72 -15.09 13.03
C TYR A 192 1.88 -16.36 12.20
N LYS A 193 0.78 -16.95 11.73
CA LYS A 193 0.79 -18.18 10.93
C LYS A 193 0.45 -17.92 9.47
N ASP A 194 -0.58 -17.12 9.24
CA ASP A 194 -1.17 -16.98 7.91
C ASP A 194 -0.67 -15.73 7.18
N ALA A 195 -0.39 -14.62 7.92
CA ALA A 195 0.03 -13.38 7.28
C ALA A 195 1.40 -13.50 6.63
N GLN A 196 1.50 -13.07 5.38
CA GLN A 196 2.73 -12.81 4.66
C GLN A 196 3.23 -11.39 4.94
N ILE A 197 2.29 -10.47 5.17
CA ILE A 197 2.54 -9.08 5.53
C ILE A 197 1.58 -8.68 6.65
N ILE A 198 2.14 -8.20 7.78
CA ILE A 198 1.38 -7.55 8.85
C ILE A 198 1.40 -6.04 8.60
N HIS A 199 0.23 -5.41 8.54
CA HIS A 199 0.09 -3.98 8.29
C HIS A 199 -0.62 -3.30 9.47
N TYR A 200 0.03 -2.29 10.06
CA TYR A 200 -0.46 -1.58 11.25
C TYR A 200 -1.34 -0.37 10.93
N ALA A 201 -2.09 -0.43 9.82
CA ALA A 201 -2.96 0.65 9.38
C ALA A 201 -3.90 1.13 10.49
N GLY A 202 -4.03 2.45 10.62
CA GLY A 202 -4.92 3.09 11.59
C GLY A 202 -4.40 3.13 13.03
N GLN A 203 -3.23 2.56 13.34
CA GLN A 203 -2.66 2.51 14.70
C GLN A 203 -1.77 3.73 15.04
N SER A 204 -1.75 4.75 14.20
CA SER A 204 -0.88 5.91 14.34
C SER A 204 -1.26 6.91 15.45
N ALA A 205 -2.39 6.73 16.12
CA ALA A 205 -2.86 7.62 17.20
C ALA A 205 -1.90 7.61 18.39
N ASP A 206 -1.33 6.43 18.73
CA ASP A 206 -0.30 6.28 19.78
C ASP A 206 0.94 5.63 19.16
N ILE A 207 1.92 6.44 18.82
CA ILE A 207 3.14 5.99 18.18
C ILE A 207 3.99 5.09 19.06
N ASN A 208 4.00 5.32 20.39
CA ASN A 208 4.81 4.50 21.30
C ASN A 208 4.19 3.09 21.39
N LYS A 209 2.87 2.99 21.49
CA LYS A 209 2.16 1.72 21.45
C LYS A 209 2.38 1.00 20.13
N LEU A 210 2.32 1.71 19.00
CA LEU A 210 2.61 1.14 17.68
C LEU A 210 4.04 0.55 17.63
N ILE A 211 5.04 1.30 18.08
CA ILE A 211 6.44 0.86 18.13
C ILE A 211 6.59 -0.42 18.99
N GLU A 212 5.98 -0.46 20.17
CA GLU A 212 6.04 -1.64 21.04
C GLU A 212 5.32 -2.85 20.41
N THR A 213 4.19 -2.62 19.74
CA THR A 213 3.47 -3.68 19.02
C THR A 213 4.34 -4.25 17.89
N ILE A 214 4.95 -3.40 17.06
CA ILE A 214 5.84 -3.83 15.96
C ILE A 214 7.01 -4.67 16.51
N LYS A 215 7.65 -4.22 17.59
CA LYS A 215 8.76 -4.96 18.22
C LYS A 215 8.33 -6.32 18.73
N ALA A 216 7.17 -6.40 19.39
CA ALA A 216 6.64 -7.66 19.92
C ALA A 216 6.31 -8.64 18.78
N ASP A 217 5.64 -8.15 17.73
CA ASP A 217 5.30 -8.96 16.57
C ASP A 217 6.54 -9.42 15.79
N ASP A 218 7.54 -8.55 15.62
CA ASP A 218 8.82 -8.92 14.99
C ASP A 218 9.57 -10.00 15.79
N ALA A 219 9.60 -9.87 17.11
CA ALA A 219 10.20 -10.89 17.97
C ALA A 219 9.44 -12.22 17.84
N LYS A 220 8.11 -12.17 17.81
CA LYS A 220 7.27 -13.36 17.68
C LYS A 220 7.45 -14.07 16.34
N LEU A 221 7.50 -13.31 15.24
CA LEU A 221 7.79 -13.88 13.92
C LEU A 221 9.17 -14.55 13.88
N LYS A 222 10.21 -13.94 14.50
CA LYS A 222 11.55 -14.52 14.61
C LYS A 222 11.55 -15.84 15.40
N GLU A 223 10.82 -15.92 16.53
CA GLU A 223 10.65 -17.17 17.29
C GLU A 223 10.04 -18.29 16.44
N LEU A 224 9.16 -17.94 15.51
CA LEU A 224 8.47 -18.88 14.60
C LEU A 224 9.29 -19.18 13.33
N GLY A 225 10.46 -18.57 13.17
CA GLY A 225 11.30 -18.73 11.97
C GLY A 225 10.77 -17.93 10.74
N ARG A 226 9.91 -16.99 11.00
CA ARG A 226 9.22 -16.20 9.97
C ARG A 226 9.68 -14.74 9.91
#